data_8da012a39f54ff028b80cca37d9b3184
#
_entry.id   8da012a39f54ff028b80cca37d9b3184
#
_cell.length_a   1.000
_cell.length_b   1.000
_cell.length_c   1.000
_cell.angle_alpha   90.00
_cell.angle_beta   90.00
_cell.angle_gamma   90.00
#
_symmetry.space_group_name_H-M   'P 1'
#
loop_
_entity.id
_entity.type
_entity.pdbx_description
1 polymer ?
#
loop_
_entity_poly.entity_id
_entity_poly.type
_entity_poly.pdbx_seq_one_letter_code
_entity_poly.pdbx_strand_id
1 'polypeptide(L)'
;MGDLMGGQVDLMFTIFAGPVPAMIADGKVKVLGLAVDTPLAKFPSIAALAAHPKRAEFKFDSWAGLQVPRNTPEDVAARLNKAAYEAMKNPQVRQSFEASGNQVVPTTSLAELDRVYQAEIVRDQAIARSINLQPQQ
;
A
#
# COMPACT_ATOMS: atom_id res chain seq x y z
N MET A 1 -8.47 -12.39 9.01
CA MET A 1 -9.75 -11.68 9.17
C MET A 1 -10.85 -12.59 9.78
N GLY A 2 -10.94 -13.87 9.38
CA GLY A 2 -11.84 -14.84 10.00
C GLY A 2 -11.68 -14.91 11.51
N ASP A 3 -10.45 -15.02 11.98
CA ASP A 3 -10.14 -15.17 13.42
C ASP A 3 -10.56 -13.93 14.24
N LEU A 4 -10.42 -12.72 13.66
CA LEU A 4 -10.90 -11.49 14.29
C LEU A 4 -12.43 -11.49 14.39
N MET A 5 -13.11 -11.86 13.29
CA MET A 5 -14.57 -11.94 13.26
C MET A 5 -15.12 -13.05 14.16
N GLY A 6 -14.38 -14.14 14.31
CA GLY A 6 -14.69 -15.28 15.19
C GLY A 6 -14.29 -15.10 16.65
N GLY A 7 -13.65 -13.96 17.00
CA GLY A 7 -13.20 -13.68 18.36
C GLY A 7 -12.01 -14.51 18.84
N GLN A 8 -11.28 -15.16 17.92
CA GLN A 8 -10.04 -15.88 18.26
C GLN A 8 -8.84 -14.95 18.49
N VAL A 9 -8.91 -13.75 17.95
CA VAL A 9 -7.95 -12.67 18.22
C VAL A 9 -8.69 -11.37 18.50
N ASP A 10 -8.15 -10.55 19.41
CA ASP A 10 -8.77 -9.29 19.84
C ASP A 10 -8.47 -8.14 18.88
N LEU A 11 -7.33 -8.19 18.19
CA LEU A 11 -6.90 -7.19 17.22
C LEU A 11 -5.97 -7.81 16.16
N MET A 12 -5.87 -7.13 15.02
CA MET A 12 -4.90 -7.51 13.99
C MET A 12 -4.39 -6.29 13.22
N PHE A 13 -3.18 -6.41 12.69
CA PHE A 13 -2.69 -5.51 11.64
C PHE A 13 -3.04 -6.11 10.27
N THR A 14 -3.55 -5.29 9.37
CA THR A 14 -3.90 -5.72 8.01
C THR A 14 -3.75 -4.58 7.03
N ILE A 15 -3.61 -4.91 5.76
CA ILE A 15 -3.63 -3.93 4.68
C ILE A 15 -5.03 -3.34 4.57
N PHE A 16 -5.13 -2.01 4.48
CA PHE A 16 -6.38 -1.29 4.31
C PHE A 16 -6.86 -1.36 2.85
N ALA A 17 -7.21 -2.56 2.40
CA ALA A 17 -7.63 -2.84 1.03
C ALA A 17 -8.62 -4.02 0.98
N GLY A 18 -9.13 -4.32 -0.20
CA GLY A 18 -10.03 -5.46 -0.44
C GLY A 18 -11.35 -5.33 0.35
N PRO A 19 -11.74 -6.32 1.16
CA PRO A 19 -13.02 -6.29 1.88
C PRO A 19 -13.03 -5.37 3.12
N VAL A 20 -11.86 -4.90 3.59
CA VAL A 20 -11.73 -4.14 4.85
C VAL A 20 -12.58 -2.87 4.86
N PRO A 21 -12.58 -2.01 3.82
CA PRO A 21 -13.44 -0.82 3.79
C PRO A 21 -14.93 -1.13 3.92
N ALA A 22 -15.41 -2.20 3.26
CA ALA A 22 -16.81 -2.62 3.37
C ALA A 22 -17.15 -3.13 4.77
N MET A 23 -16.26 -3.91 5.39
CA MET A 23 -16.47 -4.42 6.76
C MET A 23 -16.51 -3.30 7.80
N ILE A 24 -15.80 -2.20 7.58
CA ILE A 24 -15.87 -1.00 8.41
C ILE A 24 -17.22 -0.30 8.23
N ALA A 25 -17.65 -0.12 6.98
CA ALA A 25 -18.93 0.50 6.67
C ALA A 25 -20.12 -0.29 7.25
N ASP A 26 -20.02 -1.63 7.24
CA ASP A 26 -21.00 -2.55 7.84
C ASP A 26 -20.91 -2.61 9.39
N GLY A 27 -19.97 -1.91 10.00
CA GLY A 27 -19.77 -1.95 11.46
C GLY A 27 -19.24 -3.28 12.00
N LYS A 28 -18.75 -4.17 11.12
CA LYS A 28 -18.25 -5.50 11.51
C LYS A 28 -16.88 -5.45 12.17
N VAL A 29 -16.09 -4.43 11.86
CA VAL A 29 -14.78 -4.19 12.45
C VAL A 29 -14.62 -2.72 12.81
N LYS A 30 -13.88 -2.45 13.88
CA LYS A 30 -13.51 -1.10 14.32
C LYS A 30 -12.04 -0.85 13.97
N VAL A 31 -11.76 0.20 13.20
CA VAL A 31 -10.39 0.62 12.94
C VAL A 31 -9.91 1.51 14.07
N LEU A 32 -8.79 1.15 14.67
CA LEU A 32 -8.17 1.90 15.78
C LEU A 32 -7.23 2.99 15.26
N GLY A 33 -6.66 2.82 14.07
CA GLY A 33 -5.77 3.77 13.43
C GLY A 33 -5.14 3.21 12.17
N LEU A 34 -4.56 4.10 11.36
CA LEU A 34 -3.85 3.78 10.13
C LEU A 34 -2.37 4.14 10.28
N ALA A 35 -1.48 3.30 9.79
CA ALA A 35 -0.03 3.51 9.81
C ALA A 35 0.41 4.51 8.71
N VAL A 36 -0.20 5.69 8.71
CA VAL A 36 0.03 6.79 7.77
C VAL A 36 0.28 8.08 8.54
N ASP A 37 0.85 9.09 7.88
CA ASP A 37 1.13 10.40 8.46
C ASP A 37 -0.06 11.38 8.35
N THR A 38 -0.93 11.16 7.38
CA THR A 38 -2.13 11.99 7.18
C THR A 38 -3.39 11.13 7.10
N PRO A 39 -4.52 11.59 7.65
CA PRO A 39 -5.78 10.87 7.53
C PRO A 39 -6.18 10.65 6.08
N LEU A 40 -6.77 9.51 5.77
CA LEU A 40 -7.33 9.25 4.45
C LEU A 40 -8.57 10.10 4.21
N ALA A 41 -8.67 10.73 3.04
CA ALA A 41 -9.79 11.61 2.70
C ALA A 41 -11.17 10.94 2.81
N LYS A 42 -11.26 9.65 2.49
CA LYS A 42 -12.50 8.86 2.62
C LYS A 42 -12.83 8.45 4.06
N PHE A 43 -11.86 8.49 4.96
CA PHE A 43 -12.01 8.03 6.35
C PHE A 43 -11.36 9.03 7.32
N PRO A 44 -11.80 10.29 7.31
CA PRO A 44 -11.15 11.35 8.08
C PRO A 44 -11.25 11.16 9.61
N SER A 45 -12.19 10.34 10.07
CA SER A 45 -12.36 10.00 11.48
C SER A 45 -11.38 8.94 11.99
N ILE A 46 -10.66 8.25 11.11
CA ILE A 46 -9.68 7.24 11.52
C ILE A 46 -8.34 7.93 11.77
N ALA A 47 -7.79 7.72 12.96
CA ALA A 47 -6.54 8.35 13.37
C ALA A 47 -5.36 7.92 12.48
N ALA A 48 -4.60 8.89 11.98
CA ALA A 48 -3.29 8.68 11.36
C ALA A 48 -2.25 8.50 12.49
N LEU A 49 -1.74 7.29 12.67
CA LEU A 49 -0.88 6.96 13.82
C LEU A 49 0.45 7.69 13.78
N ALA A 50 1.03 7.87 12.59
CA ALA A 50 2.30 8.58 12.43
C ALA A 50 2.17 10.11 12.53
N ALA A 51 0.96 10.67 12.55
CA ALA A 51 0.75 12.08 12.86
C ALA A 51 1.10 12.44 14.31
N HIS A 52 1.17 11.45 15.22
CA HIS A 52 1.55 11.68 16.60
C HIS A 52 3.07 11.70 16.74
N PRO A 53 3.70 12.74 17.38
CA PRO A 53 5.17 12.90 17.44
C PRO A 53 5.93 11.68 17.97
N LYS A 54 5.37 10.98 18.96
CA LYS A 54 5.97 9.75 19.54
C LYS A 54 5.84 8.51 18.64
N ARG A 55 5.16 8.62 17.49
CA ARG A 55 4.88 7.51 16.56
C ARG A 55 5.17 7.89 15.11
N ALA A 56 5.95 8.93 14.88
CA ALA A 56 6.30 9.41 13.54
C ALA A 56 6.98 8.32 12.68
N GLU A 57 7.72 7.43 13.32
CA GLU A 57 8.36 6.27 12.69
C GLU A 57 7.35 5.15 12.31
N PHE A 58 6.12 5.19 12.87
CA PHE A 58 5.11 4.16 12.64
C PHE A 58 4.33 4.46 11.35
N LYS A 59 5.06 4.47 10.24
CA LYS A 59 4.55 4.66 8.90
C LYS A 59 4.86 3.42 8.06
N PHE A 60 3.83 2.84 7.49
CA PHE A 60 3.95 1.68 6.63
C PHE A 60 3.04 1.83 5.42
N ASP A 61 3.65 2.13 4.28
CA ASP A 61 2.97 2.18 2.99
C ASP A 61 3.24 0.88 2.23
N SER A 62 2.22 0.33 1.61
CA SER A 62 2.36 -0.77 0.65
C SER A 62 2.00 -0.27 -0.75
N TRP A 63 2.65 -0.80 -1.75
CA TRP A 63 2.42 -0.44 -3.14
C TRP A 63 2.27 -1.67 -4.02
N ALA A 64 1.58 -1.53 -5.14
CA ALA A 64 1.52 -2.52 -6.21
C ALA A 64 2.04 -1.88 -7.50
N GLY A 65 2.83 -2.62 -8.25
CA GLY A 65 3.43 -2.16 -9.49
C GLY A 65 3.45 -3.24 -10.57
N LEU A 66 3.51 -2.83 -11.83
CA LEU A 66 3.78 -3.71 -12.95
C LEU A 66 5.30 -3.85 -13.11
N GLN A 67 5.76 -5.08 -13.22
CA GLN A 67 7.16 -5.40 -13.40
C GLN A 67 7.36 -6.19 -14.70
N VAL A 68 8.49 -6.00 -15.32
CA VAL A 68 8.91 -6.72 -16.53
C VAL A 68 10.23 -7.44 -16.27
N PRO A 69 10.57 -8.52 -17.01
CA PRO A 69 11.87 -9.16 -16.92
C PRO A 69 13.01 -8.16 -17.13
N ARG A 70 14.12 -8.37 -16.44
CA ARG A 70 15.29 -7.46 -16.47
C ARG A 70 15.80 -7.17 -17.89
N ASN A 71 15.72 -8.15 -18.78
CA ASN A 71 16.23 -8.04 -20.15
C ASN A 71 15.18 -7.47 -21.14
N THR A 72 14.06 -6.94 -20.64
CA THR A 72 13.07 -6.27 -21.51
C THR A 72 13.71 -5.01 -22.12
N PRO A 73 13.64 -4.83 -23.45
CA PRO A 73 14.13 -3.62 -24.10
C PRO A 73 13.51 -2.36 -23.50
N GLU A 74 14.33 -1.31 -23.36
CA GLU A 74 13.91 -0.07 -22.68
C GLU A 74 12.70 0.60 -23.36
N ASP A 75 12.65 0.57 -24.71
CA ASP A 75 11.52 1.11 -25.49
C ASP A 75 10.22 0.35 -25.19
N VAL A 76 10.30 -0.97 -24.99
CA VAL A 76 9.13 -1.78 -24.60
C VAL A 76 8.68 -1.45 -23.20
N ALA A 77 9.60 -1.35 -22.24
CA ALA A 77 9.30 -0.95 -20.87
C ALA A 77 8.69 0.45 -20.82
N ALA A 78 9.21 1.42 -21.58
CA ALA A 78 8.66 2.77 -21.66
C ALA A 78 7.24 2.79 -22.27
N ARG A 79 6.98 1.98 -23.29
CA ARG A 79 5.64 1.85 -23.89
C ARG A 79 4.64 1.25 -22.90
N LEU A 80 5.04 0.24 -22.13
CA LEU A 80 4.20 -0.36 -21.09
C LEU A 80 3.92 0.61 -19.95
N ASN A 81 4.91 1.36 -19.51
CA ASN A 81 4.73 2.42 -18.50
C ASN A 81 3.71 3.46 -18.99
N LYS A 82 3.88 3.96 -20.22
CA LYS A 82 2.92 4.90 -20.79
C LYS A 82 1.51 4.33 -20.90
N ALA A 83 1.37 3.08 -21.35
CA ALA A 83 0.08 2.41 -21.47
C ALA A 83 -0.60 2.22 -20.12
N ALA A 84 0.14 1.79 -19.09
CA ALA A 84 -0.36 1.66 -17.74
C ALA A 84 -0.87 3.00 -17.19
N TYR A 85 -0.13 4.06 -17.45
CA TYR A 85 -0.54 5.41 -17.07
C TYR A 85 -1.82 5.88 -17.78
N GLU A 86 -1.90 5.69 -19.07
CA GLU A 86 -3.11 6.06 -19.81
C GLU A 86 -4.31 5.25 -19.30
N ALA A 87 -4.13 3.98 -18.96
CA ALA A 87 -5.18 3.17 -18.34
C ALA A 87 -5.64 3.76 -16.99
N MET A 88 -4.72 4.27 -16.16
CA MET A 88 -5.06 4.89 -14.88
C MET A 88 -5.76 6.25 -15.01
N LYS A 89 -5.76 6.88 -16.18
CA LYS A 89 -6.59 8.07 -16.46
C LYS A 89 -8.06 7.72 -16.66
N ASN A 90 -8.38 6.47 -16.99
CA ASN A 90 -9.76 6.03 -17.16
C ASN A 90 -10.50 6.13 -15.81
N PRO A 91 -11.64 6.88 -15.75
CA PRO A 91 -12.36 7.09 -14.49
C PRO A 91 -12.85 5.78 -13.84
N GLN A 92 -13.26 4.79 -14.64
CA GLN A 92 -13.73 3.50 -14.12
C GLN A 92 -12.59 2.70 -13.50
N VAL A 93 -11.41 2.67 -14.12
CA VAL A 93 -10.21 2.03 -13.59
C VAL A 93 -9.82 2.70 -12.28
N ARG A 94 -9.71 4.03 -12.29
CA ARG A 94 -9.37 4.82 -11.09
C ARG A 94 -10.35 4.56 -9.95
N GLN A 95 -11.64 4.64 -10.22
CA GLN A 95 -12.68 4.38 -9.23
C GLN A 95 -12.58 2.97 -8.64
N SER A 96 -12.28 1.95 -9.45
CA SER A 96 -12.08 0.57 -8.96
C SER A 96 -10.90 0.47 -7.98
N PHE A 97 -9.76 1.10 -8.31
CA PHE A 97 -8.61 1.14 -7.41
C PHE A 97 -8.93 1.87 -6.10
N GLU A 98 -9.53 3.04 -6.20
CA GLU A 98 -9.90 3.86 -5.03
C GLU A 98 -10.99 3.20 -4.17
N ALA A 99 -11.91 2.46 -4.77
CA ALA A 99 -12.92 1.68 -4.04
C ALA A 99 -12.29 0.55 -3.22
N SER A 100 -11.17 0.00 -3.71
CA SER A 100 -10.39 -1.03 -3.00
C SER A 100 -9.46 -0.47 -1.92
N GLY A 101 -9.50 0.85 -1.65
CA GLY A 101 -8.62 1.49 -0.66
C GLY A 101 -7.24 1.89 -1.19
N ASN A 102 -6.98 1.72 -2.49
CA ASN A 102 -5.70 2.09 -3.10
C ASN A 102 -5.72 3.55 -3.56
N GLN A 103 -4.57 4.21 -3.51
CA GLN A 103 -4.35 5.50 -4.13
C GLN A 103 -3.65 5.30 -5.48
N VAL A 104 -4.17 5.98 -6.51
CA VAL A 104 -3.51 6.00 -7.81
C VAL A 104 -2.44 7.08 -7.79
N VAL A 105 -1.17 6.68 -7.85
CA VAL A 105 -0.03 7.61 -7.90
C VAL A 105 0.09 8.18 -9.31
N PRO A 106 0.45 9.46 -9.45
CA PRO A 106 0.78 10.05 -10.75
C PRO A 106 1.96 9.31 -11.39
N THR A 107 1.95 9.27 -12.73
CA THR A 107 3.07 8.65 -13.46
C THR A 107 4.35 9.38 -13.24
N THR A 108 5.36 8.57 -13.16
CA THR A 108 6.72 9.03 -13.09
C THR A 108 7.59 8.27 -14.10
N SER A 109 8.83 8.69 -14.29
CA SER A 109 9.77 8.03 -15.20
C SER A 109 10.16 6.63 -14.70
N LEU A 110 10.62 5.77 -15.61
CA LEU A 110 11.16 4.45 -15.24
C LEU A 110 12.30 4.58 -14.24
N ALA A 111 13.16 5.57 -14.39
CA ALA A 111 14.27 5.84 -13.47
C ALA A 111 13.78 6.21 -12.06
N GLU A 112 12.71 6.96 -11.95
CA GLU A 112 12.12 7.30 -10.65
C GLU A 112 11.45 6.09 -10.02
N LEU A 113 10.73 5.28 -10.79
CA LEU A 113 10.15 4.03 -10.31
C LEU A 113 11.21 3.06 -9.79
N ASP A 114 12.34 2.93 -10.51
CA ASP A 114 13.46 2.10 -10.07
C ASP A 114 14.05 2.63 -8.76
N ARG A 115 14.23 3.95 -8.63
CA ARG A 115 14.71 4.57 -7.39
C ARG A 115 13.79 4.29 -6.20
N VAL A 116 12.49 4.43 -6.39
CA VAL A 116 11.49 4.10 -5.35
C VAL A 116 11.59 2.63 -4.98
N TYR A 117 11.64 1.74 -5.97
CA TYR A 117 11.75 0.30 -5.73
C TYR A 117 13.02 -0.06 -4.95
N GLN A 118 14.16 0.50 -5.32
CA GLN A 118 15.42 0.26 -4.59
C GLN A 118 15.38 0.79 -3.16
N ALA A 119 14.79 1.96 -2.94
CA ALA A 119 14.61 2.51 -1.60
C ALA A 119 13.75 1.62 -0.70
N GLU A 120 12.67 1.05 -1.26
CA GLU A 120 11.81 0.12 -0.54
C GLU A 120 12.55 -1.17 -0.16
N ILE A 121 13.34 -1.75 -1.09
CA ILE A 121 14.17 -2.92 -0.79
C ILE A 121 15.11 -2.65 0.39
N VAL A 122 15.79 -1.50 0.38
CA VAL A 122 16.71 -1.12 1.47
C VAL A 122 15.96 -0.99 2.80
N ARG A 123 14.79 -0.34 2.78
CA ARG A 123 13.93 -0.20 3.96
C ARG A 123 13.49 -1.56 4.51
N ASP A 124 12.97 -2.42 3.66
CA ASP A 124 12.45 -3.72 4.09
C ASP A 124 13.57 -4.63 4.60
N GLN A 125 14.75 -4.59 3.98
CA GLN A 125 15.94 -5.27 4.50
C GLN A 125 16.37 -4.75 5.88
N ALA A 126 16.28 -3.44 6.11
CA ALA A 126 16.59 -2.86 7.42
C ALA A 126 15.59 -3.34 8.48
N ILE A 127 14.30 -3.37 8.17
CA ILE A 127 13.25 -3.91 9.04
C ILE A 127 13.51 -5.40 9.34
N ALA A 128 13.76 -6.21 8.31
CA ALA A 128 14.04 -7.64 8.48
C ALA A 128 15.24 -7.88 9.42
N ARG A 129 16.30 -7.09 9.27
CA ARG A 129 17.48 -7.17 10.16
C ARG A 129 17.13 -6.77 11.60
N SER A 130 16.34 -5.72 11.79
CA SER A 130 15.98 -5.21 13.13
C SER A 130 15.18 -6.24 13.95
N ILE A 131 14.44 -7.13 13.30
CA ILE A 131 13.67 -8.20 13.95
C ILE A 131 14.33 -9.58 13.85
N ASN A 132 15.60 -9.64 13.40
CA ASN A 132 16.34 -10.89 13.18
C ASN A 132 15.61 -11.91 12.29
N LEU A 133 14.85 -11.42 11.30
CA LEU A 133 14.15 -12.29 10.35
C LEU A 133 15.17 -13.05 9.50
N GLN A 134 15.12 -14.38 9.59
CA GLN A 134 15.97 -15.24 8.76
C GLN A 134 15.28 -15.50 7.42
N PRO A 135 16.05 -15.56 6.29
CA PRO A 135 15.50 -15.97 5.02
C PRO A 135 14.86 -17.35 5.13
N GLN A 136 13.62 -17.49 4.69
CA GLN A 136 13.00 -18.79 4.52
C GLN A 136 13.54 -19.40 3.22
N GLN A 137 14.04 -20.63 3.30
CA GLN A 137 14.50 -21.41 2.14
C GLN A 137 13.31 -21.96 1.37
#